data_f8f949fa5ae116bafa7cf73b52b69b88
#
_entry.id   f8f949fa5ae116bafa7cf73b52b69b88
#
_cell.length_a   1.000
_cell.length_b   1.000
_cell.length_c   1.000
_cell.angle_alpha   90.00
_cell.angle_beta   90.00
_cell.angle_gamma   90.00
#
_symmetry.space_group_name_H-M   'P 1'
#
loop_
_entity.id
_entity.type
_entity.pdbx_description
1 polymer ?
#
loop_
_entity_poly.entity_id
_entity_poly.type
_entity_poly.pdbx_seq_one_letter_code
_entity_poly.pdbx_strand_id
1 'polypeptide(L)'
;MSDSTPTPGTGPTPTPGIHHVTCIAGDPQRNLDFWAETLGLRLVKRSINQDDPGTYHFFFADAEGTPGTSMTFFPWSNLPSGTVGTGQVSRTAFRVPSGSLDFWEARFDDYGVEYDDRIERFGETVLPLRDPDGLPVELVEVDVPEDDPTVPWTAFVPESAAIRGFHSVTLWLADPEPTEELLRTMGLEKRGSETSPGDVPGDERTRFSAAGPVGKHVDVVPTVESGRQGHGTVHHVAFRTPTDEDQASMRRAVQSAGLRPTRQIDRHWFRSVYVREFGGVLFEFATNDPGYTSDEPLAELGERLVLPGEFGDR
;
A
#
# COMPACT_ATOMS: atom_id res chain seq x y z
N MET A 1 -36.27 7.79 35.99
CA MET A 1 -36.06 7.65 34.53
C MET A 1 -34.99 8.64 34.17
N SER A 2 -33.75 8.18 34.14
CA SER A 2 -32.59 9.00 33.76
C SER A 2 -32.45 8.90 32.25
N ASP A 3 -32.69 10.01 31.61
CA ASP A 3 -32.52 10.25 30.19
C ASP A 3 -30.99 10.33 29.91
N SER A 4 -30.40 9.25 29.46
CA SER A 4 -29.00 9.22 29.01
C SER A 4 -28.96 9.62 27.57
N THR A 5 -28.79 10.91 27.32
CA THR A 5 -28.41 11.46 26.01
C THR A 5 -27.11 10.77 25.53
N PRO A 6 -27.07 10.20 24.33
CA PRO A 6 -25.82 9.62 23.82
C PRO A 6 -24.75 10.70 23.61
N THR A 7 -23.60 10.47 24.18
CA THR A 7 -22.42 11.34 24.01
C THR A 7 -22.02 11.36 22.53
N PRO A 8 -21.82 12.54 21.91
CA PRO A 8 -21.31 12.63 20.54
C PRO A 8 -19.83 12.20 20.51
N GLY A 9 -19.47 11.25 19.66
CA GLY A 9 -18.09 10.93 19.31
C GLY A 9 -17.63 9.53 19.70
N THR A 10 -18.26 8.46 19.18
CA THR A 10 -17.81 7.08 19.39
C THR A 10 -17.52 6.34 18.07
N GLY A 11 -17.18 7.06 17.03
CA GLY A 11 -16.57 6.45 15.84
C GLY A 11 -15.11 6.04 16.10
N PRO A 12 -14.51 5.20 15.24
CA PRO A 12 -13.08 4.92 15.32
C PRO A 12 -12.28 6.20 15.06
N THR A 13 -11.06 6.25 15.59
CA THR A 13 -10.08 7.27 15.13
C THR A 13 -9.89 7.10 13.64
N PRO A 14 -10.09 8.15 12.81
CA PRO A 14 -9.90 8.07 11.38
C PRO A 14 -8.50 7.59 11.01
N THR A 15 -8.40 6.68 10.02
CA THR A 15 -7.09 6.32 9.50
C THR A 15 -6.44 7.51 8.81
N PRO A 16 -5.15 7.80 9.03
CA PRO A 16 -4.45 8.82 8.26
C PRO A 16 -4.09 8.40 6.83
N GLY A 17 -4.30 7.14 6.47
CA GLY A 17 -4.04 6.61 5.12
C GLY A 17 -3.40 5.22 5.12
N ILE A 18 -2.78 4.86 4.00
CA ILE A 18 -2.08 3.60 3.80
C ILE A 18 -0.85 3.52 4.71
N HIS A 19 -0.61 2.36 5.33
CA HIS A 19 0.61 2.02 6.05
C HIS A 19 1.63 1.35 5.13
N HIS A 20 1.24 0.25 4.50
CA HIS A 20 2.02 -0.51 3.55
C HIS A 20 1.11 -1.26 2.57
N VAL A 21 1.70 -1.75 1.48
CA VAL A 21 1.05 -2.67 0.55
C VAL A 21 1.93 -3.89 0.40
N THR A 22 1.35 -5.09 0.54
CA THR A 22 2.07 -6.36 0.39
C THR A 22 1.65 -7.06 -0.90
N CYS A 23 2.64 -7.49 -1.68
CA CYS A 23 2.46 -8.09 -2.98
C CYS A 23 3.11 -9.48 -3.06
N ILE A 24 2.71 -10.23 -4.09
CA ILE A 24 3.28 -11.53 -4.40
C ILE A 24 4.26 -11.37 -5.56
N ALA A 25 5.52 -11.75 -5.33
CA ALA A 25 6.56 -11.74 -6.35
C ALA A 25 6.98 -13.17 -6.74
N GLY A 26 7.61 -13.30 -7.89
CA GLY A 26 8.21 -14.53 -8.36
C GLY A 26 9.65 -14.67 -7.89
N ASP A 27 10.59 -14.20 -8.69
CA ASP A 27 12.02 -14.29 -8.41
C ASP A 27 12.46 -13.21 -7.41
N PRO A 28 13.05 -13.59 -6.25
CA PRO A 28 13.42 -12.62 -5.21
C PRO A 28 14.53 -11.66 -5.63
N GLN A 29 15.50 -12.09 -6.48
CA GLN A 29 16.59 -11.21 -6.91
C GLN A 29 16.06 -10.17 -7.92
N ARG A 30 15.27 -10.60 -8.89
CA ARG A 30 14.64 -9.71 -9.87
C ARG A 30 13.73 -8.68 -9.20
N ASN A 31 12.99 -9.10 -8.17
CA ASN A 31 12.18 -8.20 -7.36
C ASN A 31 13.05 -7.18 -6.63
N LEU A 32 14.16 -7.63 -6.00
CA LEU A 32 15.10 -6.75 -5.31
C LEU A 32 15.72 -5.71 -6.25
N ASP A 33 16.25 -6.15 -7.42
CA ASP A 33 16.90 -5.27 -8.39
C ASP A 33 15.92 -4.19 -8.91
N PHE A 34 14.67 -4.57 -9.18
CA PHE A 34 13.66 -3.62 -9.65
C PHE A 34 13.28 -2.60 -8.59
N TRP A 35 12.90 -3.04 -7.38
CA TRP A 35 12.37 -2.13 -6.36
C TRP A 35 13.47 -1.29 -5.71
N ALA A 36 14.67 -1.83 -5.51
CA ALA A 36 15.78 -1.07 -4.94
C ALA A 36 16.53 -0.24 -5.97
N GLU A 37 16.92 -0.83 -7.11
CA GLU A 37 17.78 -0.13 -8.08
C GLU A 37 16.94 0.65 -9.08
N THR A 38 15.95 0.02 -9.74
CA THR A 38 15.17 0.68 -10.80
C THR A 38 14.23 1.75 -10.25
N LEU A 39 13.43 1.45 -9.22
CA LEU A 39 12.53 2.41 -8.59
C LEU A 39 13.21 3.25 -7.49
N GLY A 40 14.39 2.85 -7.04
CA GLY A 40 15.17 3.63 -6.08
C GLY A 40 14.59 3.68 -4.68
N LEU A 41 13.85 2.65 -4.23
CA LEU A 41 13.44 2.52 -2.84
C LEU A 41 14.53 1.85 -2.02
N ARG A 42 14.61 2.17 -0.73
CA ARG A 42 15.51 1.49 0.19
C ARG A 42 14.93 0.12 0.58
N LEU A 43 15.72 -0.95 0.49
CA LEU A 43 15.40 -2.19 1.20
C LEU A 43 15.59 -1.94 2.70
N VAL A 44 14.51 -1.70 3.44
CA VAL A 44 14.57 -1.38 4.88
C VAL A 44 14.52 -2.61 5.76
N LYS A 45 13.95 -3.72 5.27
CA LYS A 45 13.97 -5.02 5.96
C LYS A 45 14.07 -6.17 4.98
N ARG A 46 14.90 -7.13 5.36
CA ARG A 46 14.95 -8.47 4.78
C ARG A 46 14.65 -9.46 5.88
N SER A 47 13.53 -10.17 5.75
CA SER A 47 13.01 -11.07 6.76
C SER A 47 12.40 -12.32 6.14
N ILE A 48 11.66 -13.07 6.93
CA ILE A 48 10.84 -14.21 6.50
C ILE A 48 9.36 -13.92 6.73
N ASN A 49 8.51 -14.55 5.93
CA ASN A 49 7.08 -14.54 6.18
C ASN A 49 6.76 -15.36 7.44
N GLN A 50 6.15 -14.74 8.46
CA GLN A 50 5.85 -15.40 9.74
C GLN A 50 4.81 -16.53 9.59
N ASP A 51 3.92 -16.45 8.59
CA ASP A 51 2.92 -17.48 8.33
C ASP A 51 3.44 -18.59 7.40
N ASP A 52 4.57 -18.35 6.68
CA ASP A 52 5.26 -19.30 5.80
C ASP A 52 6.79 -19.10 5.90
N PRO A 53 7.46 -19.59 6.96
CA PRO A 53 8.86 -19.29 7.24
C PRO A 53 9.87 -19.77 6.19
N GLY A 54 9.41 -20.53 5.20
CA GLY A 54 10.21 -20.94 4.03
C GLY A 54 10.35 -19.84 2.96
N THR A 55 9.65 -18.73 3.12
CA THR A 55 9.58 -17.63 2.17
C THR A 55 10.15 -16.35 2.75
N TYR A 56 10.93 -15.61 1.97
CA TYR A 56 11.38 -14.28 2.36
C TYR A 56 10.21 -13.30 2.49
N HIS A 57 10.45 -12.24 3.26
CA HIS A 57 9.61 -11.05 3.29
C HIS A 57 10.51 -9.82 3.13
N PHE A 58 10.41 -9.15 1.98
CA PHE A 58 11.15 -7.93 1.68
C PHE A 58 10.29 -6.70 1.92
N PHE A 59 10.92 -5.64 2.44
CA PHE A 59 10.26 -4.37 2.71
C PHE A 59 11.07 -3.26 2.06
N PHE A 60 10.50 -2.59 1.07
CA PHE A 60 11.09 -1.44 0.39
C PHE A 60 10.33 -0.19 0.81
N ALA A 61 11.05 0.87 1.18
CA ALA A 61 10.44 2.09 1.68
C ALA A 61 11.29 3.33 1.32
N ASP A 62 10.96 4.47 1.90
CA ASP A 62 11.84 5.62 1.92
C ASP A 62 13.10 5.35 2.76
N ALA A 63 13.95 6.37 2.98
CA ALA A 63 15.22 6.20 3.69
C ALA A 63 15.06 5.72 5.14
N GLU A 64 13.93 6.00 5.79
CA GLU A 64 13.68 5.75 7.21
C GLU A 64 12.62 4.67 7.48
N GLY A 65 11.93 4.20 6.44
CA GLY A 65 10.81 3.27 6.60
C GLY A 65 9.57 3.94 7.15
N THR A 66 9.33 5.18 6.76
CA THR A 66 8.19 5.98 7.22
C THR A 66 6.86 5.27 6.91
N PRO A 67 5.90 5.17 7.86
CA PRO A 67 4.59 4.60 7.59
C PRO A 67 3.88 5.32 6.42
N GLY A 68 3.47 4.55 5.41
CA GLY A 68 2.91 5.09 4.16
C GLY A 68 3.90 5.08 2.99
N THR A 69 5.08 4.48 3.18
CA THR A 69 6.08 4.35 2.12
C THR A 69 6.44 2.91 1.79
N SER A 70 6.06 1.94 2.65
CA SER A 70 6.55 0.57 2.57
C SER A 70 5.78 -0.29 1.57
N MET A 71 6.42 -0.65 0.46
CA MET A 71 5.99 -1.70 -0.46
C MET A 71 6.67 -3.01 -0.05
N THR A 72 5.90 -4.07 0.21
CA THR A 72 6.46 -5.32 0.72
C THR A 72 6.13 -6.51 -0.16
N PHE A 73 6.96 -7.56 -0.11
CA PHE A 73 6.83 -8.69 -1.02
C PHE A 73 7.02 -10.04 -0.35
N PHE A 74 6.16 -10.98 -0.75
CA PHE A 74 6.37 -12.42 -0.56
C PHE A 74 6.81 -13.04 -1.88
N PRO A 75 8.11 -13.36 -2.08
CA PRO A 75 8.58 -14.02 -3.29
C PRO A 75 8.29 -15.53 -3.22
N TRP A 76 7.08 -15.92 -3.57
CA TRP A 76 6.66 -17.31 -3.68
C TRP A 76 6.97 -17.89 -5.07
N SER A 77 8.24 -18.15 -5.36
CA SER A 77 8.75 -18.53 -6.69
C SER A 77 8.00 -19.70 -7.35
N ASN A 78 7.32 -20.54 -6.56
CA ASN A 78 6.56 -21.71 -7.06
C ASN A 78 5.11 -21.39 -7.43
N LEU A 79 4.61 -20.20 -7.18
CA LEU A 79 3.26 -19.82 -7.63
C LEU A 79 3.28 -19.47 -9.12
N PRO A 80 2.16 -19.65 -9.82
CA PRO A 80 2.02 -19.13 -11.18
C PRO A 80 1.83 -17.61 -11.17
N SER A 81 2.00 -16.96 -12.33
CA SER A 81 1.58 -15.56 -12.53
C SER A 81 0.12 -15.38 -12.19
N GLY A 82 -0.17 -14.30 -11.50
CA GLY A 82 -1.52 -13.90 -11.15
C GLY A 82 -2.24 -13.18 -12.30
N THR A 83 -3.46 -12.79 -12.03
CA THR A 83 -4.26 -11.94 -12.91
C THR A 83 -5.08 -11.03 -12.01
N VAL A 84 -4.96 -9.73 -12.21
CA VAL A 84 -5.76 -8.75 -11.47
C VAL A 84 -7.22 -8.86 -11.88
N GLY A 85 -8.12 -8.80 -10.90
CA GLY A 85 -9.56 -8.85 -11.14
C GLY A 85 -10.37 -8.35 -9.95
N THR A 86 -11.65 -8.60 -9.99
CA THR A 86 -12.62 -8.20 -8.95
C THR A 86 -12.21 -8.74 -7.59
N GLY A 87 -12.33 -7.91 -6.55
CA GLY A 87 -11.96 -8.26 -5.18
C GLY A 87 -10.47 -8.14 -4.90
N GLN A 88 -9.74 -7.39 -5.72
CA GLN A 88 -8.31 -7.16 -5.58
C GLN A 88 -7.95 -5.67 -5.62
N VAL A 89 -6.78 -5.32 -5.07
CA VAL A 89 -6.12 -4.06 -5.39
C VAL A 89 -5.55 -4.20 -6.80
N SER A 90 -6.03 -3.37 -7.72
CA SER A 90 -5.66 -3.44 -9.14
C SER A 90 -4.42 -2.62 -9.47
N ARG A 91 -4.16 -1.56 -8.72
CA ARG A 91 -3.02 -0.65 -8.92
C ARG A 91 -2.54 -0.08 -7.60
N THR A 92 -1.23 0.13 -7.52
CA THR A 92 -0.60 0.85 -6.41
C THR A 92 0.16 2.04 -6.99
N ALA A 93 -0.16 3.24 -6.54
CA ALA A 93 0.43 4.47 -7.04
C ALA A 93 1.35 5.12 -5.99
N PHE A 94 2.49 5.63 -6.46
CA PHE A 94 3.47 6.37 -5.67
C PHE A 94 3.49 7.84 -6.07
N ARG A 95 3.80 8.71 -5.11
CA ARG A 95 4.03 10.14 -5.34
C ARG A 95 5.45 10.36 -5.84
N VAL A 96 5.59 11.18 -6.85
CA VAL A 96 6.87 11.72 -7.31
C VAL A 96 6.78 13.24 -7.45
N PRO A 97 7.88 14.00 -7.34
CA PRO A 97 7.85 15.45 -7.51
C PRO A 97 7.34 15.88 -8.88
N SER A 98 6.57 16.95 -8.94
CA SER A 98 6.08 17.56 -10.20
C SER A 98 7.25 17.85 -11.15
N GLY A 99 7.09 17.52 -12.44
CA GLY A 99 8.09 17.66 -13.50
C GLY A 99 9.14 16.55 -13.52
N SER A 100 8.96 15.45 -12.76
CA SER A 100 9.95 14.36 -12.71
C SER A 100 9.66 13.20 -13.68
N LEU A 101 8.52 13.16 -14.36
CA LEU A 101 8.16 12.02 -15.21
C LEU A 101 9.06 11.87 -16.44
N ASP A 102 9.64 12.94 -16.98
CA ASP A 102 10.61 12.84 -18.08
C ASP A 102 11.88 12.06 -17.64
N PHE A 103 12.31 12.23 -16.40
CA PHE A 103 13.38 11.43 -15.81
C PHE A 103 12.99 9.95 -15.70
N TRP A 104 11.75 9.67 -15.29
CA TRP A 104 11.28 8.31 -15.11
C TRP A 104 11.13 7.55 -16.43
N GLU A 105 10.58 8.19 -17.47
CA GLU A 105 10.49 7.58 -18.80
C GLU A 105 11.88 7.25 -19.37
N ALA A 106 12.83 8.20 -19.31
CA ALA A 106 14.19 7.95 -19.75
C ALA A 106 14.86 6.80 -18.96
N ARG A 107 14.61 6.74 -17.64
CA ARG A 107 15.11 5.67 -16.79
C ARG A 107 14.48 4.32 -17.13
N PHE A 108 13.19 4.28 -17.41
CA PHE A 108 12.50 3.05 -17.79
C PHE A 108 12.99 2.53 -19.15
N ASP A 109 13.26 3.42 -20.09
CA ASP A 109 13.91 3.06 -21.36
C ASP A 109 15.29 2.44 -21.14
N ASP A 110 16.13 3.03 -20.27
CA ASP A 110 17.47 2.54 -19.96
C ASP A 110 17.46 1.17 -19.26
N TYR A 111 16.45 0.92 -18.41
CA TYR A 111 16.29 -0.34 -17.65
C TYR A 111 15.38 -1.37 -18.35
N GLY A 112 14.77 -1.01 -19.48
CA GLY A 112 13.86 -1.89 -20.23
C GLY A 112 12.57 -2.19 -19.47
N VAL A 113 12.06 -1.22 -18.70
CA VAL A 113 10.79 -1.34 -17.97
C VAL A 113 9.62 -1.09 -18.90
N GLU A 114 8.59 -1.90 -18.82
CA GLU A 114 7.33 -1.70 -19.56
C GLU A 114 6.50 -0.60 -18.88
N TYR A 115 6.17 0.45 -19.61
CA TYR A 115 5.31 1.55 -19.17
C TYR A 115 4.36 1.99 -20.29
N ASP A 116 3.24 2.64 -19.92
CA ASP A 116 2.23 3.14 -20.84
C ASP A 116 2.35 4.67 -21.00
N ASP A 117 1.61 5.25 -21.95
CA ASP A 117 1.52 6.70 -22.09
C ASP A 117 0.98 7.35 -20.81
N ARG A 118 1.44 8.58 -20.51
CA ARG A 118 0.91 9.39 -19.40
C ARG A 118 -0.59 9.60 -19.56
N ILE A 119 -1.30 9.55 -18.46
CA ILE A 119 -2.74 9.81 -18.39
C ILE A 119 -3.02 10.91 -17.37
N GLU A 120 -4.16 11.59 -17.54
CA GLU A 120 -4.69 12.53 -16.54
C GLU A 120 -5.75 11.84 -15.69
N ARG A 121 -5.66 12.00 -14.37
CA ARG A 121 -6.62 11.43 -13.41
C ARG A 121 -6.80 12.37 -12.22
N PHE A 122 -8.04 12.83 -11.98
CA PHE A 122 -8.36 13.84 -10.96
C PHE A 122 -7.51 15.11 -11.04
N GLY A 123 -7.09 15.50 -12.28
CA GLY A 123 -6.21 16.64 -12.52
C GLY A 123 -4.74 16.42 -12.18
N GLU A 124 -4.33 15.16 -11.97
CA GLU A 124 -2.96 14.75 -11.69
C GLU A 124 -2.41 13.97 -12.89
N THR A 125 -1.14 14.21 -13.25
CA THR A 125 -0.46 13.45 -14.31
C THR A 125 0.08 12.14 -13.73
N VAL A 126 -0.26 11.04 -14.38
CA VAL A 126 0.05 9.67 -13.95
C VAL A 126 0.81 8.94 -15.03
N LEU A 127 1.92 8.28 -14.67
CA LEU A 127 2.69 7.38 -15.52
C LEU A 127 2.47 5.93 -15.07
N PRO A 128 1.69 5.13 -15.81
CA PRO A 128 1.49 3.71 -15.51
C PRO A 128 2.71 2.88 -15.95
N LEU A 129 3.07 1.88 -15.14
CA LEU A 129 4.14 0.92 -15.45
C LEU A 129 3.83 -0.46 -14.87
N ARG A 130 4.68 -1.42 -15.20
CA ARG A 130 4.61 -2.78 -14.63
C ARG A 130 5.95 -3.17 -14.03
N ASP A 131 5.88 -3.84 -12.88
CA ASP A 131 7.07 -4.49 -12.35
C ASP A 131 7.41 -5.76 -13.18
N PRO A 132 8.55 -6.41 -12.94
CA PRO A 132 8.96 -7.59 -13.70
C PRO A 132 8.00 -8.79 -13.63
N ASP A 133 7.15 -8.86 -12.62
CA ASP A 133 6.11 -9.90 -12.48
C ASP A 133 4.76 -9.47 -13.07
N GLY A 134 4.68 -8.26 -13.66
CA GLY A 134 3.49 -7.69 -14.25
C GLY A 134 2.57 -6.96 -13.25
N LEU A 135 3.05 -6.68 -12.03
CA LEU A 135 2.30 -5.91 -11.04
C LEU A 135 2.06 -4.48 -11.57
N PRO A 136 0.80 -4.03 -11.67
CA PRO A 136 0.52 -2.67 -12.10
C PRO A 136 0.91 -1.65 -11.02
N VAL A 137 1.80 -0.74 -11.39
CA VAL A 137 2.31 0.36 -10.56
C VAL A 137 2.10 1.67 -11.29
N GLU A 138 1.96 2.76 -10.57
CA GLU A 138 1.81 4.10 -11.14
C GLU A 138 2.72 5.10 -10.42
N LEU A 139 3.27 6.04 -11.16
CA LEU A 139 3.91 7.24 -10.62
C LEU A 139 2.99 8.43 -10.85
N VAL A 140 2.68 9.17 -9.78
CA VAL A 140 1.79 10.33 -9.82
C VAL A 140 2.58 11.57 -9.45
N GLU A 141 2.60 12.55 -10.34
CA GLU A 141 3.21 13.83 -10.04
C GLU A 141 2.42 14.60 -8.98
N VAL A 142 3.13 15.07 -7.97
CA VAL A 142 2.56 15.90 -6.91
C VAL A 142 3.48 17.07 -6.57
N ASP A 143 2.89 18.16 -6.15
CA ASP A 143 3.65 19.22 -5.48
C ASP A 143 4.01 18.74 -4.08
N VAL A 144 5.29 18.46 -3.85
CA VAL A 144 5.79 17.96 -2.56
C VAL A 144 5.85 19.15 -1.58
N PRO A 145 5.07 19.12 -0.47
CA PRO A 145 5.09 20.22 0.50
C PRO A 145 6.42 20.26 1.29
N GLU A 146 6.77 21.43 1.83
CA GLU A 146 8.00 21.60 2.62
C GLU A 146 8.02 20.74 3.90
N ASP A 147 6.85 20.42 4.46
CA ASP A 147 6.66 19.59 5.65
C ASP A 147 6.33 18.12 5.31
N ASP A 148 6.65 17.67 4.10
CA ASP A 148 6.46 16.27 3.72
C ASP A 148 7.22 15.35 4.68
N PRO A 149 6.56 14.39 5.32
CA PRO A 149 7.19 13.53 6.32
C PRO A 149 8.12 12.47 5.73
N THR A 150 8.13 12.29 4.39
CA THR A 150 8.95 11.25 3.75
C THR A 150 10.38 11.71 3.55
N VAL A 151 11.32 10.79 3.78
CA VAL A 151 12.75 11.02 3.55
C VAL A 151 13.18 10.21 2.33
N PRO A 152 13.38 10.84 1.15
CA PRO A 152 13.67 10.09 -0.07
C PRO A 152 14.99 9.33 0.01
N TRP A 153 15.01 8.11 -0.51
CA TRP A 153 16.24 7.36 -0.70
C TRP A 153 16.89 7.77 -2.02
N THR A 154 18.15 8.21 -1.96
CA THR A 154 18.81 8.84 -3.11
C THR A 154 20.03 8.07 -3.63
N ALA A 155 20.14 6.77 -3.27
CA ALA A 155 21.28 5.96 -3.72
C ALA A 155 21.28 5.73 -5.24
N PHE A 156 20.10 5.62 -5.86
CA PHE A 156 19.96 5.29 -7.30
C PHE A 156 19.15 6.32 -8.08
N VAL A 157 18.37 7.16 -7.40
CA VAL A 157 17.48 8.17 -7.99
C VAL A 157 17.76 9.52 -7.33
N PRO A 158 17.91 10.61 -8.09
CA PRO A 158 18.14 11.92 -7.49
C PRO A 158 16.91 12.39 -6.68
N GLU A 159 17.14 13.20 -5.67
CA GLU A 159 16.08 13.70 -4.79
C GLU A 159 14.94 14.39 -5.54
N SER A 160 15.27 15.08 -6.65
CA SER A 160 14.31 15.79 -7.51
C SER A 160 13.33 14.88 -8.25
N ALA A 161 13.57 13.56 -8.27
CA ALA A 161 12.71 12.58 -8.91
C ALA A 161 12.32 11.42 -7.95
N ALA A 162 12.92 11.35 -6.77
CA ALA A 162 12.75 10.22 -5.86
C ALA A 162 11.29 10.05 -5.40
N ILE A 163 10.87 8.80 -5.26
CA ILE A 163 9.56 8.42 -4.74
C ILE A 163 9.36 8.98 -3.32
N ARG A 164 8.17 9.54 -3.08
CA ARG A 164 7.73 10.19 -1.83
C ARG A 164 6.62 9.39 -1.13
N GLY A 165 6.72 8.06 -1.14
CA GLY A 165 5.71 7.17 -0.56
C GLY A 165 4.45 7.01 -1.42
N PHE A 166 3.44 6.34 -0.86
CA PHE A 166 2.22 6.06 -1.61
C PHE A 166 1.42 7.33 -1.92
N HIS A 167 0.82 7.33 -3.10
CA HIS A 167 -0.26 8.22 -3.49
C HIS A 167 -1.61 7.57 -3.18
N SER A 168 -1.88 6.42 -3.80
CA SER A 168 -3.17 5.73 -3.74
C SER A 168 -3.06 4.22 -3.97
N VAL A 169 -4.16 3.53 -3.67
CA VAL A 169 -4.47 2.20 -4.20
C VAL A 169 -5.80 2.25 -4.93
N THR A 170 -5.95 1.42 -5.99
CA THR A 170 -7.22 1.25 -6.71
C THR A 170 -7.81 -0.12 -6.39
N LEU A 171 -9.07 -0.17 -5.99
CA LEU A 171 -9.81 -1.39 -5.71
C LEU A 171 -10.76 -1.70 -6.89
N TRP A 172 -10.70 -2.90 -7.41
CA TRP A 172 -11.68 -3.41 -8.37
C TRP A 172 -12.74 -4.23 -7.63
N LEU A 173 -14.00 -3.80 -7.71
CA LEU A 173 -15.11 -4.34 -6.92
C LEU A 173 -16.33 -4.61 -7.79
N ALA A 174 -17.02 -5.75 -7.59
CA ALA A 174 -18.26 -6.03 -8.30
C ALA A 174 -19.42 -5.14 -7.82
N ASP A 175 -19.47 -4.89 -6.52
CA ASP A 175 -20.40 -3.99 -5.85
C ASP A 175 -19.61 -3.06 -4.93
N PRO A 176 -19.40 -1.79 -5.35
CA PRO A 176 -18.62 -0.82 -4.59
C PRO A 176 -19.28 -0.33 -3.31
N GLU A 177 -20.63 -0.27 -3.24
CA GLU A 177 -21.36 0.46 -2.20
C GLU A 177 -20.99 0.01 -0.76
N PRO A 178 -20.92 -1.30 -0.44
CA PRO A 178 -20.57 -1.72 0.92
C PRO A 178 -19.14 -1.33 1.32
N THR A 179 -18.19 -1.36 0.36
CA THR A 179 -16.80 -0.95 0.59
C THR A 179 -16.68 0.55 0.72
N GLU A 180 -17.41 1.34 -0.06
CA GLU A 180 -17.47 2.80 0.09
C GLU A 180 -17.97 3.21 1.49
N GLU A 181 -19.00 2.51 2.03
CA GLU A 181 -19.47 2.77 3.37
C GLU A 181 -18.44 2.38 4.45
N LEU A 182 -17.71 1.30 4.21
CA LEU A 182 -16.57 0.91 5.06
C LEU A 182 -15.47 1.98 5.05
N LEU A 183 -15.11 2.52 3.87
CA LEU A 183 -14.12 3.59 3.76
C LEU A 183 -14.56 4.85 4.55
N ARG A 184 -15.85 5.21 4.49
CA ARG A 184 -16.41 6.30 5.32
C ARG A 184 -16.31 5.98 6.81
N THR A 185 -16.60 4.74 7.21
CA THR A 185 -16.44 4.27 8.60
C THR A 185 -14.99 4.38 9.07
N MET A 186 -14.02 4.14 8.18
CA MET A 186 -12.59 4.31 8.44
C MET A 186 -12.15 5.78 8.47
N GLY A 187 -13.03 6.72 8.16
CA GLY A 187 -12.77 8.15 8.19
C GLY A 187 -12.30 8.76 6.87
N LEU A 188 -12.40 8.02 5.74
CA LEU A 188 -12.13 8.59 4.43
C LEU A 188 -13.35 9.34 3.90
N GLU A 189 -13.12 10.43 3.20
CA GLU A 189 -14.15 11.27 2.58
C GLU A 189 -14.16 11.09 1.07
N LYS A 190 -15.35 10.95 0.47
CA LYS A 190 -15.50 10.96 -0.98
C LYS A 190 -15.09 12.32 -1.55
N ARG A 191 -14.17 12.34 -2.52
CA ARG A 191 -13.67 13.55 -3.18
C ARG A 191 -14.36 13.82 -4.50
N GLY A 192 -14.80 12.80 -5.20
CA GLY A 192 -15.46 12.90 -6.49
C GLY A 192 -15.39 11.60 -7.26
N SER A 193 -15.92 11.66 -8.46
CA SER A 193 -15.87 10.57 -9.43
C SER A 193 -15.53 11.11 -10.80
N GLU A 194 -14.84 10.29 -11.59
CA GLU A 194 -14.55 10.58 -13.00
C GLU A 194 -14.54 9.30 -13.83
N THR A 195 -14.73 9.42 -15.15
CA THR A 195 -14.47 8.31 -16.08
C THR A 195 -12.97 8.31 -16.37
N SER A 196 -12.27 7.25 -15.95
CA SER A 196 -10.82 7.18 -16.05
C SER A 196 -10.35 6.44 -17.29
N PRO A 197 -9.48 7.05 -18.11
CA PRO A 197 -8.76 6.31 -19.15
C PRO A 197 -7.81 5.28 -18.51
N GLY A 198 -7.63 4.13 -19.16
CA GLY A 198 -6.65 3.11 -18.74
C GLY A 198 -7.14 2.09 -17.72
N ASP A 199 -8.34 2.23 -17.19
CA ASP A 199 -9.06 1.17 -16.48
C ASP A 199 -9.99 0.40 -17.43
N VAL A 200 -10.94 -0.36 -16.89
CA VAL A 200 -11.98 -0.99 -17.71
C VAL A 200 -12.75 0.11 -18.46
N PRO A 201 -12.83 0.08 -19.79
CA PRO A 201 -13.42 1.16 -20.56
C PRO A 201 -14.87 1.46 -20.16
N GLY A 202 -15.14 2.73 -19.84
CA GLY A 202 -16.48 3.22 -19.50
C GLY A 202 -16.83 3.19 -18.01
N ASP A 203 -15.94 2.72 -17.14
CA ASP A 203 -16.20 2.66 -15.72
C ASP A 203 -15.93 3.99 -15.01
N GLU A 204 -16.76 4.27 -14.01
CA GLU A 204 -16.61 5.42 -13.13
C GLU A 204 -15.65 5.08 -11.99
N ARG A 205 -14.58 5.83 -11.86
CA ARG A 205 -13.65 5.77 -10.73
C ARG A 205 -14.10 6.75 -9.65
N THR A 206 -14.32 6.27 -8.45
CA THR A 206 -14.63 7.10 -7.28
C THR A 206 -13.41 7.19 -6.36
N ARG A 207 -12.98 8.41 -6.00
CA ARG A 207 -11.87 8.66 -5.07
C ARG A 207 -12.37 8.96 -3.67
N PHE A 208 -11.79 8.26 -2.69
CA PHE A 208 -11.88 8.55 -1.28
C PHE A 208 -10.52 9.01 -0.73
N SER A 209 -10.52 9.90 0.27
CA SER A 209 -9.27 10.42 0.83
C SER A 209 -9.31 10.47 2.35
N ALA A 210 -8.25 9.97 2.97
CA ALA A 210 -7.91 10.21 4.36
C ALA A 210 -7.30 11.59 4.56
N ALA A 211 -7.14 12.01 5.82
CA ALA A 211 -6.60 13.33 6.16
C ALA A 211 -5.06 13.38 6.22
N GLY A 212 -4.37 12.24 6.17
CA GLY A 212 -2.91 12.21 6.26
C GLY A 212 -2.18 12.71 5.02
N PRO A 213 -0.89 13.00 5.13
CA PRO A 213 -0.09 13.55 4.03
C PRO A 213 0.34 12.51 2.99
N VAL A 214 0.45 11.23 3.36
CA VAL A 214 1.00 10.16 2.54
C VAL A 214 0.02 9.00 2.44
N GLY A 215 -0.13 8.40 1.24
CA GLY A 215 -0.99 7.24 1.03
C GLY A 215 -2.46 7.53 1.35
N LYS A 216 -2.92 8.73 1.04
CA LYS A 216 -4.22 9.20 1.51
C LYS A 216 -5.41 8.77 0.64
N HIS A 217 -5.17 8.34 -0.61
CA HIS A 217 -6.25 8.07 -1.55
C HIS A 217 -6.54 6.58 -1.69
N VAL A 218 -7.82 6.25 -1.77
CA VAL A 218 -8.34 4.95 -2.18
C VAL A 218 -9.32 5.22 -3.32
N ASP A 219 -9.01 4.68 -4.47
CA ASP A 219 -9.87 4.76 -5.64
C ASP A 219 -10.65 3.44 -5.77
N VAL A 220 -11.93 3.54 -6.09
CA VAL A 220 -12.84 2.39 -6.26
C VAL A 220 -13.36 2.40 -7.69
N VAL A 221 -13.22 1.25 -8.37
CA VAL A 221 -13.69 1.05 -9.75
C VAL A 221 -14.61 -0.17 -9.76
N PRO A 222 -15.89 -0.02 -10.17
CA PRO A 222 -16.78 -1.16 -10.35
C PRO A 222 -16.31 -2.02 -11.52
N THR A 223 -16.19 -3.33 -11.33
CA THR A 223 -15.84 -4.26 -12.41
C THR A 223 -16.16 -5.69 -12.03
N VAL A 224 -16.39 -6.54 -13.04
CA VAL A 224 -16.69 -7.97 -12.88
C VAL A 224 -15.62 -8.86 -13.54
N GLU A 225 -14.42 -8.32 -13.71
CA GLU A 225 -13.31 -9.07 -14.30
C GLU A 225 -12.84 -10.21 -13.39
N SER A 226 -12.52 -11.34 -14.00
CA SER A 226 -12.00 -12.51 -13.27
C SER A 226 -10.55 -12.30 -12.90
N GLY A 227 -10.21 -12.52 -11.62
CA GLY A 227 -8.85 -12.43 -11.10
C GLY A 227 -8.38 -13.72 -10.42
N ARG A 228 -7.07 -13.85 -10.28
CA ARG A 228 -6.42 -14.93 -9.53
C ARG A 228 -5.15 -14.39 -8.89
N GLN A 229 -4.99 -14.60 -7.58
CA GLN A 229 -3.73 -14.27 -6.91
C GLN A 229 -2.57 -15.11 -7.44
N GLY A 230 -1.40 -14.52 -7.51
CA GLY A 230 -0.14 -15.10 -7.98
C GLY A 230 0.89 -13.99 -8.16
N HIS A 231 2.00 -14.28 -8.84
CA HIS A 231 3.03 -13.26 -9.10
C HIS A 231 2.42 -12.05 -9.79
N GLY A 232 2.83 -10.85 -9.39
CA GLY A 232 2.33 -9.60 -9.95
C GLY A 232 0.94 -9.20 -9.46
N THR A 233 0.49 -9.70 -8.30
CA THR A 233 -0.75 -9.25 -7.66
C THR A 233 -0.53 -8.79 -6.23
N VAL A 234 -1.40 -7.88 -5.77
CA VAL A 234 -1.42 -7.43 -4.37
C VAL A 234 -2.04 -8.52 -3.49
N HIS A 235 -1.37 -8.85 -2.39
CA HIS A 235 -1.87 -9.74 -1.35
C HIS A 235 -2.84 -9.01 -0.41
N HIS A 236 -2.44 -7.84 0.08
CA HIS A 236 -3.26 -6.99 0.95
C HIS A 236 -2.80 -5.53 0.94
N VAL A 237 -3.69 -4.65 1.36
CA VAL A 237 -3.39 -3.25 1.66
C VAL A 237 -3.60 -3.00 3.15
N ALA A 238 -2.60 -2.38 3.80
CA ALA A 238 -2.66 -2.02 5.21
C ALA A 238 -2.93 -0.53 5.38
N PHE A 239 -3.87 -0.19 6.26
CA PHE A 239 -4.20 1.17 6.67
C PHE A 239 -3.63 1.47 8.05
N ARG A 240 -3.19 2.70 8.27
CA ARG A 240 -2.61 3.13 9.54
C ARG A 240 -3.67 3.24 10.63
N THR A 241 -3.35 2.64 11.77
CA THR A 241 -3.98 2.87 13.06
C THR A 241 -2.84 3.15 14.03
N PRO A 242 -2.42 4.43 14.22
CA PRO A 242 -1.12 4.78 14.78
C PRO A 242 -0.79 4.09 16.10
N THR A 243 -1.78 3.85 16.96
CA THR A 243 -1.62 3.21 18.27
C THR A 243 -2.44 1.93 18.38
N ASP A 244 -2.16 1.13 19.41
CA ASP A 244 -2.97 -0.06 19.76
C ASP A 244 -4.43 0.31 20.08
N GLU A 245 -4.66 1.47 20.69
CA GLU A 245 -6.01 1.95 21.03
C GLU A 245 -6.80 2.32 19.76
N ASP A 246 -6.16 3.02 18.82
CA ASP A 246 -6.75 3.32 17.50
C ASP A 246 -7.09 2.04 16.76
N GLN A 247 -6.17 1.06 16.75
CA GLN A 247 -6.39 -0.24 16.12
C GLN A 247 -7.55 -1.00 16.76
N ALA A 248 -7.59 -1.04 18.08
CA ALA A 248 -8.70 -1.69 18.80
C ALA A 248 -10.04 -1.00 18.54
N SER A 249 -10.06 0.33 18.41
CA SER A 249 -11.24 1.11 18.04
C SER A 249 -11.69 0.80 16.61
N MET A 250 -10.77 0.82 15.64
CA MET A 250 -11.05 0.46 14.25
C MET A 250 -11.54 -0.98 14.12
N ARG A 251 -10.92 -1.92 14.84
CA ARG A 251 -11.35 -3.32 14.87
C ARG A 251 -12.80 -3.47 15.33
N ARG A 252 -13.20 -2.73 16.38
CA ARG A 252 -14.61 -2.74 16.86
C ARG A 252 -15.56 -2.14 15.83
N ALA A 253 -15.17 -1.06 15.16
CA ALA A 253 -16.00 -0.41 14.15
C ALA A 253 -16.28 -1.34 12.95
N VAL A 254 -15.24 -1.98 12.38
CA VAL A 254 -15.43 -2.91 11.26
C VAL A 254 -16.20 -4.17 11.69
N GLN A 255 -16.05 -4.61 12.94
CA GLN A 255 -16.86 -5.70 13.50
C GLN A 255 -18.32 -5.31 13.63
N SER A 256 -18.61 -4.08 14.05
CA SER A 256 -19.97 -3.54 14.14
C SER A 256 -20.62 -3.36 12.77
N ALA A 257 -19.82 -3.12 11.73
CA ALA A 257 -20.26 -3.12 10.33
C ALA A 257 -20.58 -4.52 9.78
N GLY A 258 -20.35 -5.60 10.56
CA GLY A 258 -20.68 -6.99 10.18
C GLY A 258 -19.51 -7.79 9.64
N LEU A 259 -18.32 -7.23 9.59
CA LEU A 259 -17.10 -7.93 9.17
C LEU A 259 -16.49 -8.78 10.31
N ARG A 260 -15.56 -9.67 9.97
CA ARG A 260 -14.91 -10.58 10.91
C ARG A 260 -13.41 -10.33 10.98
N PRO A 261 -12.94 -9.25 11.65
CA PRO A 261 -11.53 -8.99 11.82
C PRO A 261 -10.86 -10.04 12.71
N THR A 262 -9.59 -10.31 12.45
CA THR A 262 -8.77 -11.16 13.32
C THR A 262 -8.60 -10.53 14.71
N ARG A 263 -8.04 -11.28 15.65
CA ARG A 263 -7.36 -10.67 16.81
C ARG A 263 -6.16 -9.86 16.34
N GLN A 264 -5.62 -9.00 17.20
CA GLN A 264 -4.32 -8.37 16.98
C GLN A 264 -3.24 -9.44 16.90
N ILE A 265 -2.35 -9.31 15.92
CA ILE A 265 -1.21 -10.20 15.65
C ILE A 265 0.06 -9.36 15.70
N ASP A 266 1.06 -9.80 16.44
CA ASP A 266 2.37 -9.19 16.47
C ASP A 266 3.13 -9.55 15.18
N ARG A 267 3.50 -8.53 14.39
CA ARG A 267 4.30 -8.68 13.16
C ARG A 267 5.73 -8.16 13.33
N HIS A 268 6.17 -8.05 14.58
CA HIS A 268 7.50 -7.63 15.01
C HIS A 268 7.71 -6.09 14.88
N TRP A 269 7.54 -5.50 13.72
CA TRP A 269 7.72 -4.06 13.48
C TRP A 269 6.43 -3.25 13.59
N PHE A 270 5.30 -3.90 13.61
CA PHE A 270 3.96 -3.34 13.80
C PHE A 270 3.01 -4.45 14.26
N ARG A 271 1.86 -4.06 14.79
CA ARG A 271 0.80 -4.99 15.13
C ARG A 271 -0.30 -4.89 14.10
N SER A 272 -0.89 -6.02 13.73
CA SER A 272 -1.80 -6.15 12.62
C SER A 272 -3.15 -6.73 13.01
N VAL A 273 -4.22 -6.19 12.43
CA VAL A 273 -5.56 -6.78 12.42
C VAL A 273 -6.01 -6.93 10.99
N TYR A 274 -6.28 -8.14 10.54
CA TYR A 274 -6.72 -8.42 9.18
C TYR A 274 -8.22 -8.56 9.09
N VAL A 275 -8.79 -8.09 7.99
CA VAL A 275 -10.20 -8.28 7.67
C VAL A 275 -10.38 -8.36 6.15
N ARG A 276 -11.11 -9.37 5.69
CA ARG A 276 -11.57 -9.39 4.31
C ARG A 276 -12.81 -8.52 4.22
N GLU A 277 -12.69 -7.40 3.50
CA GLU A 277 -13.77 -6.45 3.34
C GLU A 277 -14.88 -7.01 2.40
N PHE A 278 -15.97 -6.28 2.23
CA PHE A 278 -17.18 -6.77 1.55
C PHE A 278 -16.97 -7.14 0.08
N GLY A 279 -16.10 -6.43 -0.61
CA GLY A 279 -15.77 -6.65 -2.03
C GLY A 279 -14.73 -7.76 -2.24
N GLY A 280 -14.15 -8.31 -1.16
CA GLY A 280 -13.19 -9.41 -1.21
C GLY A 280 -11.73 -9.02 -1.05
N VAL A 281 -11.39 -7.73 -1.00
CA VAL A 281 -10.02 -7.26 -0.77
C VAL A 281 -9.60 -7.53 0.68
N LEU A 282 -8.38 -8.02 0.88
CA LEU A 282 -7.83 -8.17 2.22
C LEU A 282 -7.30 -6.83 2.72
N PHE A 283 -7.98 -6.26 3.72
CA PHE A 283 -7.52 -5.10 4.46
C PHE A 283 -6.75 -5.52 5.71
N GLU A 284 -5.76 -4.73 6.04
CA GLU A 284 -5.04 -4.80 7.29
C GLU A 284 -5.14 -3.44 8.00
N PHE A 285 -5.19 -3.46 9.32
CA PHE A 285 -5.00 -2.27 10.15
C PHE A 285 -3.69 -2.46 10.91
N ALA A 286 -2.71 -1.59 10.65
CA ALA A 286 -1.36 -1.71 11.19
C ALA A 286 -1.03 -0.52 12.11
N THR A 287 -0.36 -0.80 13.25
CA THR A 287 0.18 0.24 14.13
C THR A 287 1.46 0.82 13.55
N ASN A 288 1.83 2.05 13.94
CA ASN A 288 3.12 2.62 13.52
C ASN A 288 4.30 2.02 14.31
N ASP A 289 4.05 1.65 15.58
CA ASP A 289 5.07 1.15 16.50
C ASP A 289 5.15 -0.38 16.49
N PRO A 290 6.37 -0.92 16.79
CA PRO A 290 7.62 -0.24 17.18
C PRO A 290 8.45 0.33 16.03
N GLY A 291 8.11 0.04 14.76
CA GLY A 291 8.82 0.52 13.58
C GLY A 291 10.08 -0.27 13.24
N TYR A 292 10.64 -0.02 12.05
CA TYR A 292 11.75 -0.81 11.51
C TYR A 292 13.08 -0.59 12.22
N THR A 293 13.24 0.50 12.98
CA THR A 293 14.47 0.80 13.73
C THR A 293 14.51 0.17 15.12
N SER A 294 13.51 -0.65 15.47
CA SER A 294 13.45 -1.31 16.78
C SER A 294 14.52 -2.39 17.00
N ASP A 295 15.04 -2.98 15.93
CA ASP A 295 16.01 -4.09 15.97
C ASP A 295 17.26 -3.87 15.11
N GLU A 296 17.28 -2.82 14.28
CA GLU A 296 18.43 -2.40 13.48
C GLU A 296 18.61 -0.88 13.56
N PRO A 297 19.85 -0.37 13.65
CA PRO A 297 20.12 1.05 13.52
C PRO A 297 19.65 1.58 12.15
N LEU A 298 19.19 2.82 12.10
CA LEU A 298 18.72 3.45 10.87
C LEU A 298 19.73 3.31 9.71
N ALA A 299 21.03 3.47 9.98
CA ALA A 299 22.06 3.38 8.95
C ALA A 299 22.21 1.97 8.35
N GLU A 300 21.81 0.92 9.08
CA GLU A 300 22.01 -0.49 8.73
C GLU A 300 20.73 -1.20 8.27
N LEU A 301 19.61 -0.46 8.12
CA LEU A 301 18.34 -1.06 7.73
C LEU A 301 18.47 -1.87 6.43
N GLY A 302 18.02 -3.12 6.48
CA GLY A 302 17.97 -4.04 5.32
C GLY A 302 19.29 -4.73 4.98
N GLU A 303 20.39 -4.46 5.68
CA GLU A 303 21.67 -5.11 5.41
C GLU A 303 21.71 -6.57 5.87
N ARG A 304 20.94 -6.92 6.88
CA ARG A 304 20.89 -8.27 7.47
C ARG A 304 19.56 -8.96 7.23
N LEU A 305 19.58 -10.29 7.26
CA LEU A 305 18.37 -11.07 7.46
C LEU A 305 17.96 -10.98 8.93
N VAL A 306 16.84 -10.32 9.21
CA VAL A 306 16.29 -10.22 10.56
C VAL A 306 15.18 -11.25 10.72
N LEU A 307 15.28 -12.10 11.73
CA LEU A 307 14.25 -13.07 12.07
C LEU A 307 13.37 -12.52 13.19
N PRO A 308 12.03 -12.51 13.04
CA PRO A 308 11.11 -12.17 14.13
C PRO A 308 11.38 -13.04 15.36
N GLY A 309 11.14 -12.49 16.58
CA GLY A 309 11.58 -13.10 17.84
C GLY A 309 11.23 -14.57 18.05
N GLU A 310 10.10 -15.02 17.53
CA GLU A 310 9.70 -16.45 17.58
C GLU A 310 10.58 -17.40 16.74
N PHE A 311 11.38 -16.85 15.79
CA PHE A 311 12.30 -17.58 14.92
C PHE A 311 13.78 -17.30 15.25
N GLY A 312 14.09 -16.27 16.06
CA GLY A 312 15.46 -15.83 16.36
C GLY A 312 16.25 -16.73 17.28
N ASP A 313 15.59 -17.58 18.05
CA ASP A 313 16.20 -18.49 19.06
C ASP A 313 16.42 -19.93 18.54
N ARG A 314 16.44 -20.16 17.23
CA ARG A 314 16.61 -21.50 16.63
C ARG A 314 17.95 -21.68 15.93
#